data_af91593205ebfabde3e3285e7522eef7
#
_entry.id   af91593205ebfabde3e3285e7522eef7
#
_cell.length_a   1.000
_cell.length_b   1.000
_cell.length_c   1.000
_cell.angle_alpha   90.00
_cell.angle_beta   90.00
_cell.angle_gamma   90.00
#
_symmetry.space_group_name_H-M   'P 1'
#
loop_
_entity.id
_entity.type
_entity.pdbx_description
1 polymer ?
#
loop_
_entity_poly.entity_id
_entity_poly.type
_entity_poly.pdbx_seq_one_letter_code
_entity_poly.pdbx_strand_id
1 'polypeptide(L)'
;MRFKLSLKSTHEAIIDDLKEKYSISSNEEVVIRSVKSAFQLENNDLIFATEREQCVGGCFGADPCFDIEMDDTDYNKLKQIFKDYDFEDYDSEEEEVSKTIRCIFNFIEEEPESISI
;
A
#
# COMPACT_ATOMS: atom_id res chain seq x y z
N MET A 1 -10.71 -8.47 8.16
CA MET A 1 -9.39 -8.78 8.72
C MET A 1 -8.76 -7.54 9.30
N ARG A 2 -8.42 -7.56 10.56
CA ARG A 2 -7.74 -6.44 11.22
C ARG A 2 -6.26 -6.75 11.35
N PHE A 3 -5.40 -5.78 11.00
CA PHE A 3 -3.96 -5.95 11.07
C PHE A 3 -3.27 -4.61 11.32
N LYS A 4 -2.00 -4.66 11.69
CA LYS A 4 -1.18 -3.47 11.82
C LYS A 4 -0.40 -3.22 10.53
N LEU A 5 -0.64 -2.07 9.94
CA LEU A 5 0.03 -1.62 8.73
C LEU A 5 1.24 -0.78 9.11
N SER A 6 2.43 -1.21 8.73
CA SER A 6 3.65 -0.43 8.96
C SER A 6 4.04 0.32 7.69
N LEU A 7 4.27 1.62 7.82
CA LEU A 7 4.60 2.51 6.72
C LEU A 7 5.84 3.33 7.04
N LYS A 8 6.45 3.91 6.01
CA LYS A 8 7.49 4.93 6.17
C LYS A 8 6.84 6.30 6.39
N SER A 9 7.60 7.25 6.90
CA SER A 9 7.12 8.63 7.05
C SER A 9 6.72 9.25 5.70
N THR A 10 7.37 8.86 4.61
CA THR A 10 7.00 9.32 3.26
C THR A 10 5.60 8.86 2.88
N HIS A 11 5.21 7.65 3.27
CA HIS A 11 3.87 7.14 3.01
C HIS A 11 2.82 7.85 3.84
N GLU A 12 3.16 8.21 5.06
CA GLU A 12 2.26 9.01 5.90
C GLU A 12 1.97 10.37 5.25
N ALA A 13 3.00 11.01 4.69
CA ALA A 13 2.82 12.26 3.95
C ALA A 13 1.90 12.08 2.74
N ILE A 14 2.05 10.97 2.01
CA ILE A 14 1.17 10.65 0.88
C ILE A 14 -0.27 10.51 1.34
N ILE A 15 -0.50 9.82 2.46
CA ILE A 15 -1.83 9.67 3.04
C ILE A 15 -2.44 11.02 3.38
N ASP A 16 -1.66 11.92 4.00
CA ASP A 16 -2.13 13.25 4.36
C ASP A 16 -2.53 14.06 3.11
N ASP A 17 -1.74 13.98 2.06
CA ASP A 17 -2.04 14.64 0.79
C ASP A 17 -3.33 14.11 0.16
N LEU A 18 -3.54 12.79 0.22
CA LEU A 18 -4.74 12.16 -0.33
C LEU A 18 -5.97 12.52 0.51
N LYS A 19 -5.83 12.61 1.82
CA LYS A 19 -6.93 13.05 2.70
C LYS A 19 -7.39 14.44 2.30
N GLU A 20 -6.47 15.34 2.04
CA GLU A 20 -6.78 16.69 1.62
C GLU A 20 -7.39 16.73 0.23
N LYS A 21 -6.77 16.03 -0.72
CA LYS A 21 -7.20 16.03 -2.12
C LYS A 21 -8.61 15.48 -2.31
N TYR A 22 -8.96 14.44 -1.57
CA TYR A 22 -10.25 13.74 -1.72
C TYR A 22 -11.21 14.00 -0.57
N SER A 23 -10.88 14.89 0.34
CA SER A 23 -11.71 15.23 1.50
C SER A 23 -12.05 14.01 2.37
N ILE A 24 -11.04 13.17 2.63
CA ILE A 24 -11.19 11.96 3.44
C ILE A 24 -10.71 12.27 4.85
N SER A 25 -11.45 11.85 5.86
CA SER A 25 -11.17 12.21 7.26
C SER A 25 -10.34 11.18 8.03
N SER A 26 -10.19 9.95 7.52
CA SER A 26 -9.45 8.91 8.24
C SER A 26 -8.33 8.30 7.40
N ASN A 27 -7.23 7.95 8.07
CA ASN A 27 -6.11 7.27 7.43
C ASN A 27 -6.53 5.88 6.93
N GLU A 28 -7.33 5.17 7.72
CA GLU A 28 -7.83 3.85 7.35
C GLU A 28 -8.62 3.89 6.04
N GLU A 29 -9.48 4.88 5.88
CA GLU A 29 -10.28 5.02 4.65
C GLU A 29 -9.39 5.29 3.44
N VAL A 30 -8.36 6.12 3.58
CA VAL A 30 -7.38 6.36 2.51
C VAL A 30 -6.71 5.06 2.09
N VAL A 31 -6.25 4.28 3.05
CA VAL A 31 -5.59 3.00 2.76
C VAL A 31 -6.54 2.05 2.02
N ILE A 32 -7.76 1.88 2.52
CA ILE A 32 -8.74 0.97 1.92
C ILE A 32 -9.09 1.41 0.50
N ARG A 33 -9.36 2.69 0.29
CA ARG A 33 -9.68 3.22 -1.04
C ARG A 33 -8.50 3.10 -2.01
N SER A 34 -7.29 3.33 -1.54
CA SER A 34 -6.09 3.21 -2.35
C SER A 34 -5.88 1.77 -2.82
N VAL A 35 -6.07 0.81 -1.93
CA VAL A 35 -5.94 -0.61 -2.27
C VAL A 35 -7.01 -1.02 -3.28
N LYS A 36 -8.26 -0.65 -3.05
CA LYS A 36 -9.35 -0.98 -3.98
C LYS A 36 -9.13 -0.35 -5.36
N SER A 37 -8.68 0.88 -5.40
CA SER A 37 -8.41 1.58 -6.66
C SER A 37 -7.25 0.95 -7.42
N ALA A 38 -6.22 0.51 -6.71
CA ALA A 38 -5.11 -0.21 -7.32
C ALA A 38 -5.58 -1.52 -7.98
N PHE A 39 -6.47 -2.25 -7.32
CA PHE A 39 -7.04 -3.47 -7.88
C PHE A 39 -7.92 -3.19 -9.11
N GLN A 40 -8.65 -2.09 -9.11
CA GLN A 40 -9.50 -1.69 -10.24
C GLN A 40 -8.70 -1.34 -11.49
N LEU A 41 -7.44 -0.95 -11.33
CA LEU A 41 -6.57 -0.67 -12.46
C LEU A 41 -6.28 -1.92 -13.30
N GLU A 42 -6.38 -3.10 -12.70
CA GLU A 42 -6.16 -4.40 -13.35
C GLU A 42 -4.80 -4.52 -14.06
N ASN A 43 -3.79 -3.82 -13.54
CA ASN A 43 -2.45 -3.86 -14.10
C ASN A 43 -1.44 -3.97 -12.95
N ASN A 44 -1.39 -5.14 -12.34
CA ASN A 44 -0.51 -5.39 -11.20
C ASN A 44 0.97 -5.22 -11.54
N ASP A 45 1.38 -5.57 -12.76
CA ASP A 45 2.77 -5.43 -13.18
C ASP A 45 3.24 -3.99 -13.14
N LEU A 46 2.39 -3.06 -13.51
CA LEU A 46 2.72 -1.64 -13.46
C LEU A 46 3.01 -1.17 -12.03
N ILE A 47 2.26 -1.70 -11.07
CA ILE A 47 2.37 -1.30 -9.67
C ILE A 47 3.49 -2.05 -8.95
N PHE A 48 3.56 -3.36 -9.12
CA PHE A 48 4.36 -4.25 -8.27
C PHE A 48 5.64 -4.78 -8.92
N ALA A 49 5.68 -4.88 -10.25
CA ALA A 49 6.86 -5.37 -10.96
C ALA A 49 7.89 -4.28 -11.25
N THR A 50 7.52 -3.01 -11.16
CA THR A 50 8.40 -1.89 -11.45
C THR A 50 9.09 -1.43 -10.16
N GLU A 51 10.44 -1.44 -10.17
CA GLU A 51 11.20 -0.87 -9.07
C GLU A 51 11.12 0.65 -9.12
N ARG A 52 10.89 1.27 -7.97
CA ARG A 52 10.75 2.72 -7.85
C ARG A 52 11.85 3.29 -6.98
N GLU A 53 12.13 4.58 -7.14
CA GLU A 53 13.17 5.26 -6.39
C GLU A 53 13.02 5.04 -4.88
N GLN A 54 11.81 5.05 -4.37
CA GLN A 54 11.55 4.84 -2.95
C GLN A 54 11.76 3.40 -2.49
N CYS A 55 11.90 2.47 -3.42
CA CYS A 55 12.18 1.07 -3.11
C CYS A 55 13.69 0.79 -3.03
N VAL A 56 14.53 1.72 -3.45
CA VAL A 56 15.98 1.55 -3.44
C VAL A 56 16.47 1.47 -1.98
N GLY A 57 17.26 0.45 -1.68
CA GLY A 57 17.73 0.20 -0.32
C GLY A 57 16.75 -0.55 0.56
N GLY A 58 15.63 -1.00 0.01
CA GLY A 58 14.60 -1.74 0.73
C GLY A 58 13.43 -0.86 1.12
N CYS A 59 12.28 -1.49 1.27
CA CYS A 59 11.04 -0.82 1.62
C CYS A 59 10.57 -1.32 3.00
N PHE A 60 11.12 -0.72 4.04
CA PHE A 60 10.82 -1.10 5.41
C PHE A 60 9.87 -0.09 6.04
N GLY A 61 8.84 -0.59 6.70
CA GLY A 61 8.03 0.21 7.58
C GLY A 61 8.49 -0.01 9.01
N ALA A 62 8.58 1.04 9.78
CA ALA A 62 8.90 0.93 11.19
C ALA A 62 7.83 1.66 12.00
N ASP A 63 7.77 2.94 11.86
CA ASP A 63 6.80 3.84 12.47
C ASP A 63 6.46 4.92 11.43
N PRO A 64 5.22 5.38 11.40
CA PRO A 64 4.09 4.96 12.23
C PRO A 64 3.44 3.65 11.78
N CYS A 65 2.72 3.02 12.70
CA CYS A 65 1.86 1.89 12.42
C CYS A 65 0.40 2.29 12.57
N PHE A 66 -0.45 1.74 11.74
CA PHE A 66 -1.89 1.99 11.76
C PHE A 66 -2.66 0.70 11.92
N ASP A 67 -3.71 0.73 12.73
CA ASP A 67 -4.65 -0.41 12.79
C ASP A 67 -5.63 -0.26 11.64
N ILE A 68 -5.67 -1.27 10.78
CA ILE A 68 -6.51 -1.27 9.59
C ILE A 68 -7.45 -2.46 9.64
N GLU A 69 -8.73 -2.24 9.37
CA GLU A 69 -9.68 -3.29 9.15
C GLU A 69 -10.06 -3.31 7.67
N MET A 70 -9.82 -4.43 7.02
CA MET A 70 -9.98 -4.59 5.58
C MET A 70 -10.78 -5.85 5.30
N ASP A 71 -11.50 -5.87 4.18
CA ASP A 71 -12.20 -7.07 3.72
C ASP A 71 -11.21 -8.22 3.56
N ASP A 72 -11.62 -9.42 3.97
CA ASP A 72 -10.78 -10.61 3.87
C ASP A 72 -10.37 -10.86 2.42
N THR A 73 -11.24 -10.59 1.47
CA THR A 73 -10.95 -10.74 0.05
C THR A 73 -9.78 -9.86 -0.38
N ASP A 74 -9.79 -8.59 0.00
CA ASP A 74 -8.71 -7.65 -0.33
C ASP A 74 -7.42 -8.02 0.37
N TYR A 75 -7.50 -8.40 1.64
CA TYR A 75 -6.35 -8.83 2.41
C TYR A 75 -5.68 -10.07 1.78
N ASN A 76 -6.47 -11.07 1.43
CA ASN A 76 -5.95 -12.29 0.80
C ASN A 76 -5.35 -12.00 -0.58
N LYS A 77 -5.91 -11.06 -1.30
CA LYS A 77 -5.39 -10.62 -2.61
C LYS A 77 -4.02 -9.96 -2.46
N LEU A 78 -3.84 -9.13 -1.43
CA LEU A 78 -2.53 -8.53 -1.13
C LEU A 78 -1.48 -9.59 -0.79
N LYS A 79 -1.86 -10.59 -0.02
CA LYS A 79 -0.98 -11.73 0.31
C LYS A 79 -0.58 -12.50 -0.95
N GLN A 80 -1.52 -12.73 -1.84
CA GLN A 80 -1.26 -13.45 -3.10
C GLN A 80 -0.30 -12.65 -3.99
N ILE A 81 -0.49 -11.34 -4.08
CA ILE A 81 0.40 -10.47 -4.84
C ILE A 81 1.82 -10.54 -4.28
N PHE A 82 1.98 -10.52 -2.98
CA PHE A 82 3.29 -10.64 -2.34
C PHE A 82 4.01 -11.91 -2.80
N LYS A 83 3.30 -13.03 -2.87
CA LYS A 83 3.87 -14.31 -3.33
C LYS A 83 4.16 -14.31 -4.81
N ASP A 84 3.27 -13.74 -5.61
CA ASP A 84 3.38 -13.75 -7.08
C ASP A 84 4.58 -12.95 -7.57
N TYR A 85 4.94 -11.89 -6.87
CA TYR A 85 6.06 -11.03 -7.25
C TYR A 85 7.35 -11.34 -6.48
N ASP A 86 7.33 -12.38 -5.66
CA ASP A 86 8.52 -12.88 -4.95
C ASP A 86 9.30 -11.78 -4.22
N PHE A 87 8.56 -10.97 -3.46
CA PHE A 87 9.18 -9.92 -2.65
C PHE A 87 10.05 -10.51 -1.55
N GLU A 88 10.93 -9.70 -0.98
CA GLU A 88 11.80 -10.11 0.13
C GLU A 88 11.00 -10.70 1.31
N ASP A 89 11.58 -11.68 1.98
CA ASP A 89 10.93 -12.29 3.14
C ASP A 89 10.82 -11.30 4.30
N TYR A 90 9.67 -11.31 4.95
CA TYR A 90 9.40 -10.55 6.16
C TYR A 90 9.03 -11.49 7.30
N ASP A 91 9.17 -11.02 8.54
CA ASP A 91 8.99 -11.84 9.73
C ASP A 91 7.54 -12.24 9.99
N SER A 92 6.58 -11.51 9.45
CA SER A 92 5.16 -11.79 9.70
C SER A 92 4.31 -11.52 8.47
N GLU A 93 3.12 -12.11 8.44
CA GLU A 93 2.13 -11.88 7.40
C GLU A 93 1.74 -10.40 7.33
N GLU A 94 1.61 -9.74 8.48
CA GLU A 94 1.28 -8.32 8.51
C GLU A 94 2.34 -7.46 7.82
N GLU A 95 3.61 -7.82 7.98
CA GLU A 95 4.71 -7.14 7.30
C GLU A 95 4.68 -7.39 5.79
N GLU A 96 4.33 -8.60 5.37
CA GLU A 96 4.20 -8.94 3.95
C GLU A 96 3.09 -8.12 3.29
N VAL A 97 1.94 -8.04 3.93
CA VAL A 97 0.81 -7.23 3.45
C VAL A 97 1.18 -5.74 3.46
N SER A 98 1.86 -5.29 4.49
CA SER A 98 2.33 -3.90 4.58
C SER A 98 3.28 -3.54 3.43
N LYS A 99 4.18 -4.43 3.07
CA LYS A 99 5.09 -4.24 1.92
C LYS A 99 4.29 -4.03 0.64
N THR A 100 3.30 -4.85 0.40
CA THR A 100 2.46 -4.75 -0.80
C THR A 100 1.71 -3.40 -0.83
N ILE A 101 1.19 -2.96 0.31
CA ILE A 101 0.51 -1.68 0.42
C ILE A 101 1.49 -0.51 0.20
N ARG A 102 2.71 -0.62 0.73
CA ARG A 102 3.73 0.41 0.49
C ARG A 102 4.04 0.58 -1.00
N CYS A 103 4.05 -0.51 -1.75
CA CYS A 103 4.21 -0.46 -3.21
C CYS A 103 3.08 0.34 -3.87
N ILE A 104 1.86 0.17 -3.40
CA ILE A 104 0.71 0.91 -3.92
C ILE A 104 0.89 2.41 -3.69
N PHE A 105 1.29 2.82 -2.48
CA PHE A 105 1.52 4.24 -2.20
C PHE A 105 2.70 4.81 -2.98
N ASN A 106 3.76 4.05 -3.18
CA ASN A 106 4.87 4.48 -4.03
C ASN A 106 4.40 4.72 -5.46
N PHE A 107 3.54 3.84 -5.97
CA PHE A 107 2.95 4.01 -7.30
C PHE A 107 2.08 5.27 -7.36
N ILE A 108 1.24 5.50 -6.36
CA ILE A 108 0.37 6.70 -6.32
C ILE A 108 1.22 7.97 -6.32
N GLU A 109 2.32 7.99 -5.59
CA GLU A 109 3.20 9.16 -5.55
C GLU A 109 3.84 9.45 -6.92
N GLU A 110 4.29 8.42 -7.61
CA GLU A 110 4.95 8.58 -8.91
C GLU A 110 3.97 8.79 -10.06
N GLU A 111 2.78 8.20 -9.95
CA GLU A 111 1.76 8.22 -11.00
C GLU A 111 0.41 8.69 -10.42
N PRO A 112 0.34 9.92 -9.89
CA PRO A 112 -0.84 10.36 -9.16
C PRO A 112 -2.10 10.47 -10.00
N GLU A 113 -1.97 10.51 -11.33
CA GLU A 113 -3.12 10.60 -12.23
C GLU A 113 -3.63 9.23 -12.68
N SER A 114 -2.88 8.17 -12.41
CA SER A 114 -3.25 6.81 -12.83
C SER A 114 -4.27 6.16 -11.91
N ILE A 115 -4.38 6.62 -10.68
CA ILE A 115 -5.34 6.11 -9.70
C ILE A 115 -6.20 7.25 -9.19
N SER A 116 -7.50 7.00 -9.15
CA SER A 116 -8.50 7.93 -8.60
C SER A 116 -9.21 7.22 -7.45
N ILE A 117 -9.12 7.77 -6.26
CA ILE A 117 -9.70 7.15 -5.07
C ILE A 117 -10.90 7.89 -4.52
#